data_3ae6b47f8caa9fc65715518558583523
#
_entry.id   3ae6b47f8caa9fc65715518558583523
#
_cell.length_a   1.000
_cell.length_b   1.000
_cell.length_c   1.000
_cell.angle_alpha   90.00
_cell.angle_beta   90.00
_cell.angle_gamma   90.00
#
_symmetry.space_group_name_H-M   'P 1'
#
loop_
_entity.id
_entity.type
_entity.pdbx_description
1 polymer ?
#
loop_
_entity_poly.entity_id
_entity_poly.type
_entity_poly.pdbx_seq_one_letter_code
_entity_poly.pdbx_strand_id
1 'polypeptide(L)'
;MVRIQDIAHYGRWFPDERDYTLWWFDREKEKMIDADELCKLFNCDVHSLNSILCDNSDFYIACFCVDIPTLELEYACKYLDKRLTKDLKEMDSKNRYREFQTIIERENLVSHWYEYELNHLCDAAEQWCRQIICHISSNCLTSL
;
A
#
# COMPACT_ATOMS: atom_id res chain seq x y z
N MET A 1 -19.41 6.29 4.47
CA MET A 1 -18.81 5.70 3.25
C MET A 1 -17.37 6.15 3.14
N VAL A 2 -16.45 5.21 3.01
CA VAL A 2 -15.02 5.51 2.87
C VAL A 2 -14.71 5.88 1.42
N ARG A 3 -14.04 7.01 1.21
CA ARG A 3 -13.61 7.43 -0.12
C ARG A 3 -12.27 6.77 -0.46
N ILE A 4 -12.11 6.38 -1.73
CA ILE A 4 -10.86 5.79 -2.21
C ILE A 4 -9.66 6.70 -1.94
N GLN A 5 -9.83 8.00 -2.16
CA GLN A 5 -8.78 8.99 -1.92
C GLN A 5 -8.33 9.05 -0.45
N ASP A 6 -9.22 8.79 0.48
CA ASP A 6 -8.93 8.84 1.91
C ASP A 6 -8.13 7.62 2.39
N ILE A 7 -8.23 6.50 1.68
CA ILE A 7 -7.53 5.26 2.04
C ILE A 7 -6.32 4.93 1.17
N ALA A 8 -6.15 5.63 0.05
CA ALA A 8 -5.11 5.32 -0.92
C ALA A 8 -3.70 5.33 -0.30
N HIS A 9 -3.41 6.28 0.56
CA HIS A 9 -2.07 6.44 1.16
C HIS A 9 -1.68 5.28 2.10
N TYR A 10 -2.65 4.54 2.65
CA TYR A 10 -2.36 3.38 3.49
C TYR A 10 -1.72 2.22 2.72
N GLY A 11 -1.86 2.23 1.39
CA GLY A 11 -1.30 1.19 0.53
C GLY A 11 0.17 1.35 0.20
N ARG A 12 0.80 2.46 0.58
CA ARG A 12 2.23 2.68 0.32
C ARG A 12 3.05 1.65 1.08
N TRP A 13 3.87 0.90 0.34
CA TRP A 13 4.65 -0.20 0.90
C TRP A 13 6.12 -0.05 0.54
N PHE A 14 6.98 -0.21 1.55
CA PHE A 14 8.44 -0.19 1.42
C PHE A 14 8.97 -1.53 1.97
N PRO A 15 9.23 -2.54 1.09
CA PRO A 15 9.58 -3.89 1.52
C PRO A 15 10.80 -3.96 2.44
N ASP A 16 11.77 -3.06 2.26
CA ASP A 16 12.98 -3.04 3.09
C ASP A 16 12.75 -2.48 4.49
N GLU A 17 11.65 -1.79 4.72
CA GLU A 17 11.32 -1.22 6.02
C GLU A 17 10.52 -2.18 6.90
N ARG A 18 9.67 -3.00 6.29
CA ARG A 18 8.77 -3.92 7.01
C ARG A 18 8.51 -5.18 6.23
N ASP A 19 8.46 -6.30 6.95
CA ASP A 19 8.09 -7.61 6.42
C ASP A 19 6.70 -8.08 6.90
N TYR A 20 5.91 -7.16 7.49
CA TYR A 20 4.58 -7.46 8.00
C TYR A 20 3.57 -6.42 7.55
N THR A 21 2.28 -6.80 7.50
CA THR A 21 1.18 -5.89 7.16
C THR A 21 0.99 -4.86 8.28
N LEU A 22 1.16 -3.57 7.95
CA LEU A 22 1.00 -2.48 8.92
C LEU A 22 -0.46 -2.09 9.11
N TRP A 23 -1.24 -2.06 8.03
CA TRP A 23 -2.61 -1.57 8.06
C TRP A 23 -3.62 -2.66 7.76
N TRP A 24 -4.70 -2.65 8.54
CA TRP A 24 -5.83 -3.57 8.40
C TRP A 24 -7.11 -2.78 8.36
N PHE A 25 -8.11 -3.26 7.65
CA PHE A 25 -9.42 -2.65 7.60
C PHE A 25 -10.33 -3.33 8.62
N ASP A 26 -10.87 -2.54 9.57
CA ASP A 26 -11.88 -2.96 10.54
C ASP A 26 -13.24 -2.85 9.86
N ARG A 27 -13.86 -3.97 9.55
CA ARG A 27 -15.11 -4.03 8.80
C ARG A 27 -16.29 -3.51 9.59
N GLU A 28 -16.28 -3.68 10.90
CA GLU A 28 -17.36 -3.22 11.77
C GLU A 28 -17.37 -1.69 11.89
N LYS A 29 -16.18 -1.13 12.14
CA LYS A 29 -16.02 0.33 12.32
C LYS A 29 -15.78 1.07 11.01
N GLU A 30 -15.57 0.35 9.90
CA GLU A 30 -15.28 0.90 8.57
C GLU A 30 -14.10 1.87 8.56
N LYS A 31 -13.01 1.49 9.22
CA LYS A 31 -11.80 2.31 9.31
C LYS A 31 -10.54 1.46 9.29
N MET A 32 -9.43 2.10 8.95
CA MET A 32 -8.11 1.49 9.03
C MET A 32 -7.62 1.46 10.47
N ILE A 33 -6.97 0.37 10.83
CA ILE A 33 -6.36 0.17 12.14
C ILE A 33 -4.95 -0.37 11.92
N ASP A 34 -3.98 0.10 12.70
CA ASP A 34 -2.61 -0.35 12.55
C ASP A 34 -2.33 -1.66 13.30
N ALA A 35 -1.24 -2.33 12.88
CA ALA A 35 -0.84 -3.60 13.44
C ALA A 35 -0.55 -3.52 14.95
N ASP A 36 0.00 -2.42 15.43
CA ASP A 36 0.32 -2.25 16.85
C ASP A 36 -0.94 -2.26 17.71
N GLU A 37 -1.99 -1.57 17.28
CA GLU A 37 -3.28 -1.58 17.97
C GLU A 37 -3.89 -2.98 18.00
N LEU A 38 -3.84 -3.70 16.87
CA LEU A 38 -4.34 -5.07 16.78
C LEU A 38 -3.54 -6.04 17.64
N CYS A 39 -2.24 -5.87 17.71
CA CYS A 39 -1.39 -6.66 18.58
C CYS A 39 -1.75 -6.50 20.05
N LYS A 40 -2.10 -5.29 20.46
CA LYS A 40 -2.59 -5.04 21.84
C LYS A 40 -3.93 -5.70 22.07
N LEU A 41 -4.84 -5.62 21.09
CA LEU A 41 -6.18 -6.20 21.20
C LEU A 41 -6.14 -7.73 21.28
N PHE A 42 -5.30 -8.38 20.50
CA PHE A 42 -5.18 -9.83 20.44
C PHE A 42 -4.04 -10.39 21.30
N ASN A 43 -3.29 -9.53 22.00
CA ASN A 43 -2.16 -9.91 22.85
C ASN A 43 -1.15 -10.81 22.11
N CYS A 44 -0.66 -10.33 20.98
CA CYS A 44 0.28 -11.03 20.11
C CYS A 44 1.34 -10.09 19.54
N ASP A 45 2.34 -10.63 18.85
CA ASP A 45 3.30 -9.83 18.09
C ASP A 45 2.85 -9.66 16.63
N VAL A 46 3.51 -8.75 15.89
CA VAL A 46 3.15 -8.41 14.52
C VAL A 46 3.30 -9.58 13.54
N HIS A 47 4.20 -10.52 13.82
CA HIS A 47 4.44 -11.68 12.95
C HIS A 47 3.39 -12.78 13.14
N SER A 48 2.78 -12.86 14.32
CA SER A 48 1.69 -13.78 14.61
C SER A 48 0.34 -13.27 14.14
N LEU A 49 0.24 -11.98 13.90
CA LEU A 49 -1.02 -11.31 13.60
C LEU A 49 -1.73 -11.85 12.36
N ASN A 50 -0.98 -12.13 11.28
CA ASN A 50 -1.54 -12.69 10.05
C ASN A 50 -2.27 -14.02 10.28
N SER A 51 -1.65 -14.90 11.06
CA SER A 51 -2.25 -16.21 11.39
C SER A 51 -3.53 -16.05 12.20
N ILE A 52 -3.51 -15.15 13.18
CA ILE A 52 -4.67 -14.87 14.04
C ILE A 52 -5.80 -14.24 13.24
N LEU A 53 -5.51 -13.26 12.37
CA LEU A 53 -6.52 -12.53 11.62
C LEU A 53 -7.05 -13.32 10.42
N CYS A 54 -6.33 -14.33 9.92
CA CYS A 54 -6.88 -15.25 8.93
C CYS A 54 -8.12 -15.95 9.44
N ASP A 55 -8.15 -16.30 10.73
CA ASP A 55 -9.32 -16.91 11.37
C ASP A 55 -10.41 -15.88 11.69
N ASN A 56 -10.08 -14.58 11.62
CA ASN A 56 -10.99 -13.46 11.91
C ASN A 56 -11.20 -12.58 10.68
N SER A 57 -11.13 -13.14 9.47
CA SER A 57 -11.26 -12.41 8.20
C SER A 57 -12.62 -11.73 8.00
N ASP A 58 -13.63 -12.15 8.76
CA ASP A 58 -14.95 -11.48 8.75
C ASP A 58 -14.91 -10.12 9.46
N PHE A 59 -13.90 -9.85 10.28
CA PHE A 59 -13.77 -8.62 11.05
C PHE A 59 -12.64 -7.72 10.55
N TYR A 60 -11.54 -8.31 10.08
CA TYR A 60 -10.34 -7.57 9.68
C TYR A 60 -9.81 -8.06 8.34
N ILE A 61 -9.49 -7.13 7.47
CA ILE A 61 -8.93 -7.42 6.14
C ILE A 61 -7.60 -6.67 5.98
N ALA A 62 -6.55 -7.39 5.56
CA ALA A 62 -5.27 -6.77 5.27
C ALA A 62 -5.42 -5.70 4.17
N CYS A 63 -4.79 -4.54 4.39
CA CYS A 63 -4.77 -3.48 3.40
C CYS A 63 -4.02 -3.92 2.13
N PHE A 64 -4.41 -3.37 1.00
CA PHE A 64 -3.65 -3.52 -0.24
C PHE A 64 -2.25 -2.91 -0.08
N CYS A 65 -1.31 -3.36 -0.90
CA CYS A 65 0.07 -2.87 -0.90
C CYS A 65 0.52 -2.48 -2.31
N VAL A 66 1.11 -1.30 -2.43
CA VAL A 66 1.79 -0.85 -3.63
C VAL A 66 3.27 -0.68 -3.30
N ASP A 67 4.13 -1.46 -3.94
CA ASP A 67 5.57 -1.41 -3.76
C ASP A 67 6.11 -0.10 -4.35
N ILE A 68 6.36 0.88 -3.50
CA ILE A 68 6.79 2.21 -3.93
C ILE A 68 8.18 2.19 -4.61
N PRO A 69 9.19 1.49 -4.09
CA PRO A 69 10.47 1.38 -4.81
C PRO A 69 10.34 0.85 -6.24
N THR A 70 9.51 -0.17 -6.45
CA THR A 70 9.24 -0.69 -7.79
C THR A 70 8.54 0.35 -8.66
N LEU A 71 7.56 1.06 -8.10
CA LEU A 71 6.84 2.12 -8.81
C LEU A 71 7.77 3.26 -9.23
N GLU A 72 8.71 3.63 -8.37
CA GLU A 72 9.73 4.63 -8.68
C GLU A 72 10.58 4.23 -9.89
N LEU A 73 11.00 2.95 -9.95
CA LEU A 73 11.75 2.43 -11.10
C LEU A 73 10.93 2.41 -12.38
N GLU A 74 9.65 2.04 -12.30
CA GLU A 74 8.73 2.10 -13.44
C GLU A 74 8.56 3.53 -13.95
N TYR A 75 8.41 4.48 -13.04
CA TYR A 75 8.34 5.90 -13.37
C TYR A 75 9.63 6.37 -14.05
N ALA A 76 10.77 6.01 -13.49
CA ALA A 76 12.07 6.35 -14.04
C ALA A 76 12.26 5.82 -15.47
N CYS A 77 11.82 4.58 -15.73
CA CYS A 77 11.87 3.99 -17.07
C CYS A 77 11.04 4.78 -18.09
N LYS A 78 9.94 5.37 -17.64
CA LYS A 78 9.02 6.11 -18.53
C LYS A 78 9.42 7.56 -18.76
N TYR A 79 9.91 8.23 -17.74
CA TYR A 79 10.03 9.69 -17.72
C TYR A 79 11.43 10.23 -17.51
N LEU A 80 12.37 9.40 -17.06
CA LEU A 80 13.74 9.81 -16.87
C LEU A 80 14.65 9.29 -18.00
N ASP A 81 15.79 9.93 -18.16
CA ASP A 81 16.85 9.54 -19.07
C ASP A 81 17.30 8.10 -18.75
N LYS A 82 17.64 7.33 -19.79
CA LYS A 82 18.07 5.92 -19.66
C LYS A 82 19.29 5.75 -18.76
N ARG A 83 20.21 6.72 -18.78
CA ARG A 83 21.41 6.68 -17.95
C ARG A 83 21.04 6.82 -16.46
N LEU A 84 20.17 7.78 -16.13
CA LEU A 84 19.70 7.97 -14.76
C LEU A 84 18.96 6.73 -14.27
N THR A 85 18.12 6.15 -15.10
CA THR A 85 17.37 4.93 -14.76
C THR A 85 18.30 3.75 -14.49
N LYS A 86 19.32 3.59 -15.32
CA LYS A 86 20.33 2.54 -15.14
C LYS A 86 21.06 2.71 -13.81
N ASP A 87 21.50 3.92 -13.50
CA ASP A 87 22.19 4.24 -12.26
C ASP A 87 21.32 3.93 -11.06
N LEU A 88 20.02 4.28 -11.11
CA LEU A 88 19.06 3.97 -10.04
C LEU A 88 18.89 2.46 -9.82
N LYS A 89 18.85 1.67 -10.89
CA LYS A 89 18.71 0.21 -10.79
C LYS A 89 19.93 -0.45 -10.14
N GLU A 90 21.10 0.13 -10.27
CA GLU A 90 22.34 -0.39 -9.69
C GLU A 90 22.54 -0.03 -8.22
N MET A 91 21.74 0.88 -7.69
CA MET A 91 21.80 1.32 -6.28
C MET A 91 21.04 0.38 -5.36
N ASP A 92 21.45 0.35 -4.07
CA ASP A 92 20.61 -0.27 -3.04
C ASP A 92 19.36 0.58 -2.79
N SER A 93 18.34 -0.01 -2.17
CA SER A 93 17.02 0.61 -2.01
C SER A 93 17.05 1.95 -1.28
N LYS A 94 17.87 2.06 -0.25
CA LYS A 94 17.97 3.27 0.56
C LYS A 94 18.59 4.42 -0.21
N ASN A 95 19.70 4.15 -0.90
CA ASN A 95 20.39 5.15 -1.73
C ASN A 95 19.56 5.49 -2.96
N ARG A 96 18.87 4.51 -3.55
CA ARG A 96 17.96 4.70 -4.68
C ARG A 96 16.84 5.67 -4.34
N TYR A 97 16.20 5.49 -3.19
CA TYR A 97 15.12 6.37 -2.75
C TYR A 97 15.58 7.83 -2.66
N ARG A 98 16.72 8.06 -2.02
CA ARG A 98 17.28 9.40 -1.89
C ARG A 98 17.64 10.02 -3.24
N GLU A 99 18.29 9.24 -4.09
CA GLU A 99 18.70 9.71 -5.41
C GLU A 99 17.50 9.99 -6.30
N PHE A 100 16.48 9.14 -6.26
CA PHE A 100 15.24 9.36 -6.99
C PHE A 100 14.58 10.69 -6.56
N GLN A 101 14.48 10.95 -5.27
CA GLN A 101 13.92 12.22 -4.77
C GLN A 101 14.75 13.41 -5.24
N THR A 102 16.06 13.31 -5.20
CA THR A 102 16.97 14.36 -5.69
C THR A 102 16.76 14.63 -7.18
N ILE A 103 16.64 13.58 -7.98
CA ILE A 103 16.44 13.70 -9.44
C ILE A 103 15.11 14.37 -9.75
N ILE A 104 14.00 13.95 -9.14
CA ILE A 104 12.69 14.51 -9.44
C ILE A 104 12.58 15.98 -9.00
N GLU A 105 13.28 16.37 -7.93
CA GLU A 105 13.37 17.77 -7.52
C GLU A 105 14.16 18.58 -8.53
N ARG A 106 15.33 18.10 -8.93
CA ARG A 106 16.21 18.77 -9.90
C ARG A 106 15.54 18.93 -11.27
N GLU A 107 14.83 17.89 -11.72
CA GLU A 107 14.16 17.88 -13.03
C GLU A 107 12.75 18.51 -12.99
N ASN A 108 12.35 19.06 -11.85
CA ASN A 108 11.04 19.71 -11.68
C ASN A 108 9.85 18.77 -11.90
N LEU A 109 9.98 17.51 -11.48
CA LEU A 109 8.99 16.46 -11.71
C LEU A 109 8.24 16.06 -10.43
N VAL A 110 8.41 16.80 -9.33
CA VAL A 110 7.81 16.45 -8.02
C VAL A 110 6.28 16.28 -8.13
N SER A 111 5.59 17.26 -8.70
CA SER A 111 4.12 17.21 -8.85
C SER A 111 3.69 16.08 -9.76
N HIS A 112 4.41 15.85 -10.85
CA HIS A 112 4.14 14.77 -11.79
C HIS A 112 4.32 13.40 -11.16
N TRP A 113 5.37 13.22 -10.36
CA TRP A 113 5.61 11.98 -9.61
C TRP A 113 4.49 11.72 -8.60
N TYR A 114 4.09 12.72 -7.81
CA TYR A 114 3.02 12.55 -6.82
C TYR A 114 1.69 12.20 -7.46
N GLU A 115 1.37 12.80 -8.60
CA GLU A 115 0.16 12.45 -9.36
C GLU A 115 0.22 11.00 -9.88
N TYR A 116 1.35 10.59 -10.41
CA TYR A 116 1.59 9.22 -10.88
C TYR A 116 1.44 8.21 -9.72
N GLU A 117 2.08 8.48 -8.59
CA GLU A 117 1.97 7.66 -7.38
C GLU A 117 0.52 7.57 -6.90
N LEU A 118 -0.15 8.69 -6.77
CA LEU A 118 -1.53 8.75 -6.30
C LEU A 118 -2.47 7.98 -7.20
N ASN A 119 -2.32 8.09 -8.51
CA ASN A 119 -3.16 7.35 -9.46
C ASN A 119 -2.99 5.84 -9.29
N HIS A 120 -1.76 5.35 -9.11
CA HIS A 120 -1.51 3.92 -8.86
C HIS A 120 -2.07 3.47 -7.52
N LEU A 121 -1.93 4.28 -6.49
CA LEU A 121 -2.49 3.99 -5.17
C LEU A 121 -4.02 3.95 -5.20
N CYS A 122 -4.65 4.89 -5.89
CA CYS A 122 -6.11 4.92 -6.04
C CYS A 122 -6.63 3.72 -6.85
N ASP A 123 -5.94 3.33 -7.92
CA ASP A 123 -6.32 2.15 -8.71
C ASP A 123 -6.24 0.88 -7.87
N ALA A 124 -5.18 0.71 -7.10
CA ALA A 124 -5.02 -0.43 -6.20
C ALA A 124 -6.08 -0.43 -5.09
N ALA A 125 -6.37 0.72 -4.52
CA ALA A 125 -7.40 0.88 -3.51
C ALA A 125 -8.80 0.53 -4.06
N GLU A 126 -9.09 0.96 -5.28
CA GLU A 126 -10.36 0.66 -5.94
C GLU A 126 -10.53 -0.83 -6.18
N GLN A 127 -9.51 -1.51 -6.68
CA GLN A 127 -9.53 -2.95 -6.90
C GLN A 127 -9.74 -3.70 -5.58
N TRP A 128 -9.04 -3.28 -4.54
CA TRP A 128 -9.17 -3.85 -3.19
C TRP A 128 -10.59 -3.67 -2.63
N CYS A 129 -11.16 -2.47 -2.76
CA CYS A 129 -12.52 -2.19 -2.32
C CYS A 129 -13.55 -3.06 -3.07
N ARG A 130 -13.38 -3.27 -4.36
CA ARG A 130 -14.26 -4.14 -5.15
C ARG A 130 -14.21 -5.58 -4.66
N GLN A 131 -13.04 -6.09 -4.32
CA GLN A 131 -12.89 -7.45 -3.77
C GLN A 131 -13.61 -7.58 -2.44
N ILE A 132 -13.49 -6.58 -1.57
CA ILE A 132 -14.17 -6.56 -0.27
C ILE A 132 -15.70 -6.52 -0.46
N ILE A 133 -16.19 -5.64 -1.33
CA ILE A 133 -17.63 -5.49 -1.60
C ILE A 133 -18.20 -6.77 -2.20
N CYS A 134 -17.52 -7.40 -3.16
CA CYS A 134 -17.95 -8.66 -3.73
C CYS A 134 -18.06 -9.76 -2.68
N HIS A 135 -17.11 -9.81 -1.75
CA HIS A 135 -17.10 -10.76 -0.64
C HIS A 135 -18.25 -10.50 0.33
N ILE A 136 -18.49 -9.23 0.66
CA ILE A 136 -19.61 -8.80 1.51
C ILE A 136 -20.95 -9.12 0.83
N SER A 137 -21.07 -8.82 -0.45
CA SER A 137 -22.28 -9.08 -1.23
C SER A 137 -22.61 -10.56 -1.29
N SER A 138 -21.60 -11.43 -1.44
CA SER A 138 -21.78 -12.88 -1.43
C SER A 138 -22.32 -13.37 -0.09
N ASN A 139 -21.80 -12.82 1.01
CA ASN A 139 -22.28 -13.14 2.35
C ASN A 139 -23.70 -12.61 2.61
N CYS A 140 -24.03 -11.44 2.09
CA CYS A 140 -25.38 -10.88 2.17
C CYS A 140 -26.41 -11.70 1.38
N LEU A 141 -26.02 -12.22 0.20
CA LEU A 141 -26.88 -13.05 -0.62
C LEU A 141 -27.18 -14.40 0.04
N THR A 142 -26.26 -14.93 0.85
CA THR A 142 -26.48 -16.17 1.60
C THR A 142 -27.33 -15.97 2.86
N SER A 143 -27.51 -14.75 3.31
CA SER A 143 -28.35 -14.42 4.48
C SER A 143 -29.76 -13.99 4.10
N LEU A 144 -30.05 -13.90 2.83
CA LEU A 144 -31.37 -13.61 2.29
C LEU A 144 -32.01 -14.89 1.78
#